data_9a6a22507d1c2ed0b94610017f58d5cb
#
_entry.id   9a6a22507d1c2ed0b94610017f58d5cb
#
_cell.length_a   1.000
_cell.length_b   1.000
_cell.length_c   1.000
_cell.angle_alpha   90.00
_cell.angle_beta   90.00
_cell.angle_gamma   90.00
#
_symmetry.space_group_name_H-M   'P 1'
#
loop_
_entity.id
_entity.type
_entity.pdbx_description
1 polymer ?
#
loop_
_entity_poly.entity_id
_entity_poly.type
_entity_poly.pdbx_seq_one_letter_code
_entity_poly.pdbx_strand_id
1 'polypeptide(L)'
;GHTHTHDLELEENSWRIDSGFIVYNEKTYPNFIKLLNRLNVATQKTSMGFSVKAPDKNLEYSGGSLNSLFAQRRNLFRPSFYRMIRDILRFNRVSISKLKGLSETTTIGEFLKNNNFGKQFIENYIIPMGAAIWSTATEKTIEMPAVFYIRFFQNHGLLQINKRPQWHVIKDGSKSYIKKIIEPFKSRILLSTPVRKVKR
;
A
#
# COMPACT_ATOMS: atom_id res chain seq x y z
N GLY A 1 -10.47 -4.57 -15.36
CA GLY A 1 -9.25 -3.86 -15.01
C GLY A 1 -9.12 -3.69 -13.50
N HIS A 2 -8.08 -3.00 -13.07
CA HIS A 2 -7.82 -2.76 -11.63
C HIS A 2 -8.74 -1.70 -11.00
N THR A 3 -9.59 -1.04 -11.78
CA THR A 3 -10.60 -0.12 -11.29
C THR A 3 -11.92 -0.85 -11.19
N HIS A 4 -12.27 -1.30 -10.01
CA HIS A 4 -13.48 -2.07 -9.78
C HIS A 4 -14.16 -1.63 -8.48
N THR A 5 -15.40 -1.22 -8.59
CA THR A 5 -16.24 -0.78 -7.47
C THR A 5 -17.44 -1.71 -7.36
N HIS A 6 -17.63 -2.31 -6.20
CA HIS A 6 -18.80 -3.10 -5.85
C HIS A 6 -19.87 -2.18 -5.25
N ASP A 7 -21.10 -2.31 -5.75
CA ASP A 7 -22.26 -1.70 -5.11
C ASP A 7 -22.86 -2.76 -4.18
N LEU A 8 -22.93 -2.47 -2.91
CA LEU A 8 -23.50 -3.34 -1.89
C LEU A 8 -24.69 -2.63 -1.22
N GLU A 9 -25.80 -3.33 -1.12
CA GLU A 9 -26.96 -2.90 -0.37
C GLU A 9 -27.06 -3.76 0.88
N LEU A 10 -26.89 -3.15 2.05
CA LEU A 10 -26.95 -3.81 3.34
C LEU A 10 -27.92 -3.02 4.23
N GLU A 11 -28.97 -3.69 4.66
CA GLU A 11 -30.07 -3.08 5.42
C GLU A 11 -30.67 -1.89 4.63
N GLU A 12 -30.70 -0.68 5.18
CA GLU A 12 -31.21 0.52 4.51
C GLU A 12 -30.09 1.37 3.86
N ASN A 13 -28.84 0.86 3.83
CA ASN A 13 -27.68 1.62 3.35
C ASN A 13 -27.09 1.02 2.07
N SER A 14 -26.73 1.91 1.15
CA SER A 14 -26.00 1.57 -0.08
C SER A 14 -24.51 1.93 0.08
N TRP A 15 -23.65 0.96 -0.16
CA TRP A 15 -22.20 1.10 -0.04
C TRP A 15 -21.51 0.89 -1.39
N ARG A 16 -20.49 1.70 -1.67
CA ARG A 16 -19.62 1.55 -2.85
C ARG A 16 -18.21 1.24 -2.39
N ILE A 17 -17.78 0.01 -2.64
CA ILE A 17 -16.50 -0.51 -2.15
C ILE A 17 -15.57 -0.79 -3.32
N ASP A 18 -14.44 -0.08 -3.36
CA ASP A 18 -13.38 -0.34 -4.33
C ASP A 18 -12.54 -1.53 -3.90
N SER A 19 -12.36 -2.51 -4.79
CA SER A 19 -11.56 -3.72 -4.55
C SER A 19 -10.26 -3.78 -5.36
N GLY A 20 -10.03 -2.82 -6.24
CA GLY A 20 -8.80 -2.72 -7.03
C GLY A 20 -7.99 -1.49 -6.63
N PHE A 21 -8.03 -0.44 -7.44
CA PHE A 21 -7.39 0.82 -7.13
C PHE A 21 -8.26 1.62 -6.15
N ILE A 22 -7.82 1.77 -4.92
CA ILE A 22 -8.62 2.31 -3.82
C ILE A 22 -8.22 3.74 -3.46
N VAL A 23 -6.91 4.00 -3.28
CA VAL A 23 -6.39 5.26 -2.73
C VAL A 23 -5.26 5.83 -3.59
N TYR A 24 -5.13 7.15 -3.57
CA TYR A 24 -4.01 7.86 -4.18
C TYR A 24 -3.57 9.03 -3.28
N ASN A 25 -2.41 9.61 -3.55
CA ASN A 25 -1.93 10.78 -2.85
C ASN A 25 -1.35 11.82 -3.82
N GLU A 26 -1.26 13.06 -3.38
CA GLU A 26 -0.86 14.18 -4.23
C GLU A 26 0.61 14.11 -4.67
N LYS A 27 1.45 13.46 -3.87
CA LYS A 27 2.89 13.41 -4.13
C LYS A 27 3.25 12.44 -5.26
N THR A 28 2.64 11.26 -5.29
CA THR A 28 3.03 10.18 -6.20
C THR A 28 2.12 10.03 -7.41
N TYR A 29 0.97 10.71 -7.42
CA TYR A 29 -0.03 10.59 -8.51
C TYR A 29 -0.36 11.93 -9.21
N PRO A 30 0.63 12.79 -9.58
CA PRO A 30 0.32 14.11 -10.14
C PRO A 30 -0.46 14.05 -11.46
N ASN A 31 -0.19 13.07 -12.31
CA ASN A 31 -0.89 12.91 -13.58
C ASN A 31 -2.32 12.39 -13.40
N PHE A 32 -2.54 11.53 -12.40
CA PHE A 32 -3.87 11.06 -12.05
C PHE A 32 -4.74 12.20 -11.52
N ILE A 33 -4.19 13.07 -10.68
CA ILE A 33 -4.87 14.27 -10.20
C ILE A 33 -5.26 15.20 -11.36
N LYS A 34 -4.35 15.44 -12.31
CA LYS A 34 -4.68 16.21 -13.53
C LYS A 34 -5.83 15.59 -14.30
N LEU A 35 -5.86 14.26 -14.41
CA LEU A 35 -6.96 13.54 -15.07
C LEU A 35 -8.28 13.74 -14.31
N LEU A 36 -8.29 13.55 -12.99
CA LEU A 36 -9.50 13.73 -12.17
C LEU A 36 -10.05 15.16 -12.27
N ASN A 37 -9.16 16.16 -12.22
CA ASN A 37 -9.53 17.56 -12.40
C ASN A 37 -10.14 17.83 -13.78
N ARG A 38 -9.51 17.32 -14.86
CA ARG A 38 -10.02 17.44 -16.21
C ARG A 38 -11.40 16.80 -16.40
N LEU A 39 -11.65 15.70 -15.71
CA LEU A 39 -12.93 14.98 -15.73
C LEU A 39 -13.96 15.54 -14.73
N ASN A 40 -13.59 16.53 -13.94
CA ASN A 40 -14.41 17.06 -12.85
C ASN A 40 -14.95 15.93 -11.92
N VAL A 41 -14.03 15.08 -11.45
CA VAL A 41 -14.34 13.97 -10.55
C VAL A 41 -14.11 14.39 -9.11
N ALA A 42 -15.14 14.26 -8.29
CA ALA A 42 -15.06 14.59 -6.86
C ALA A 42 -14.23 13.55 -6.10
N THR A 43 -13.42 14.04 -5.18
CA THR A 43 -12.55 13.23 -4.31
C THR A 43 -12.72 13.64 -2.86
N GLN A 44 -12.34 12.79 -1.95
CA GLN A 44 -12.37 13.10 -0.53
C GLN A 44 -11.10 12.61 0.18
N LYS A 45 -10.71 13.34 1.22
CA LYS A 45 -9.58 12.95 2.06
C LYS A 45 -9.87 11.67 2.80
N THR A 46 -8.87 10.82 2.93
CA THR A 46 -8.93 9.58 3.70
C THR A 46 -7.64 9.37 4.47
N SER A 47 -7.66 8.43 5.39
CA SER A 47 -6.47 7.91 6.07
C SER A 47 -6.13 6.52 5.55
N MET A 48 -4.85 6.27 5.28
CA MET A 48 -4.36 4.94 4.98
C MET A 48 -3.59 4.43 6.20
N GLY A 49 -4.12 3.40 6.82
CA GLY A 49 -3.53 2.73 7.97
C GLY A 49 -3.04 1.33 7.60
N PHE A 50 -2.15 0.81 8.42
CA PHE A 50 -1.69 -0.57 8.38
C PHE A 50 -1.83 -1.17 9.77
N SER A 51 -2.48 -2.32 9.85
CA SER A 51 -2.62 -3.09 11.07
C SER A 51 -2.25 -4.55 10.85
N VAL A 52 -1.77 -5.18 11.89
CA VAL A 52 -1.41 -6.61 11.89
C VAL A 52 -2.14 -7.29 13.04
N LYS A 53 -2.76 -8.42 12.70
CA LYS A 53 -3.33 -9.36 13.67
C LYS A 53 -2.77 -10.75 13.36
N ALA A 54 -1.98 -11.30 14.27
CA ALA A 54 -1.40 -12.64 14.21
C ALA A 54 -1.85 -13.43 15.46
N PRO A 55 -2.99 -14.16 15.37
CA PRO A 55 -3.58 -14.85 16.50
C PRO A 55 -2.64 -15.91 17.11
N ASP A 56 -1.92 -16.65 16.28
CA ASP A 56 -0.92 -17.67 16.64
C ASP A 56 0.21 -17.11 17.52
N LYS A 57 0.59 -15.85 17.27
CA LYS A 57 1.62 -15.12 18.05
C LYS A 57 1.01 -14.24 19.13
N ASN A 58 -0.31 -14.23 19.23
CA ASN A 58 -1.05 -13.35 20.11
C ASN A 58 -0.55 -11.90 20.01
N LEU A 59 -0.46 -11.38 18.76
CA LEU A 59 0.04 -10.06 18.42
C LEU A 59 -1.00 -9.29 17.63
N GLU A 60 -1.32 -8.08 18.10
CA GLU A 60 -2.17 -7.14 17.38
C GLU A 60 -1.68 -5.72 17.61
N TYR A 61 -1.55 -4.94 16.52
CA TYR A 61 -1.15 -3.55 16.57
C TYR A 61 -1.52 -2.81 15.27
N SER A 62 -1.55 -1.48 15.34
CA SER A 62 -1.70 -0.62 14.16
C SER A 62 -0.69 0.53 14.19
N GLY A 63 -0.17 0.92 13.03
CA GLY A 63 0.82 1.99 12.90
C GLY A 63 0.25 3.41 12.82
N GLY A 64 -1.03 3.63 13.14
CA GLY A 64 -1.68 4.93 13.00
C GLY A 64 -1.33 5.96 14.08
N SER A 65 -1.17 5.51 15.32
CA SER A 65 -0.84 6.35 16.48
C SER A 65 -0.14 5.51 17.57
N LEU A 66 0.43 6.18 18.57
CA LEU A 66 0.96 5.46 19.75
C LEU A 66 -0.12 4.66 20.46
N ASN A 67 -1.33 5.20 20.58
CA ASN A 67 -2.42 4.48 21.22
C ASN A 67 -2.81 3.22 20.43
N SER A 68 -2.89 3.29 19.12
CA SER A 68 -3.20 2.13 18.27
C SER A 68 -2.02 1.15 18.14
N LEU A 69 -0.77 1.62 18.26
CA LEU A 69 0.42 0.78 18.31
C LEU A 69 0.40 -0.13 19.53
N PHE A 70 -0.08 0.38 20.67
CA PHE A 70 -0.26 -0.35 21.92
C PHE A 70 -1.73 -0.66 22.22
N ALA A 71 -2.59 -0.81 21.19
CA ALA A 71 -4.00 -1.18 21.38
C ALA A 71 -4.11 -2.48 22.19
N GLN A 72 -3.25 -3.44 21.92
CA GLN A 72 -3.05 -4.60 22.77
C GLN A 72 -2.08 -4.23 23.91
N ARG A 73 -2.61 -3.79 25.05
CA ARG A 73 -1.83 -3.20 26.16
C ARG A 73 -0.69 -4.07 26.68
N ARG A 74 -0.77 -5.39 26.59
CA ARG A 74 0.32 -6.30 26.97
C ARG A 74 1.59 -6.11 26.12
N ASN A 75 1.51 -5.51 24.92
CA ASN A 75 2.67 -5.20 24.11
C ASN A 75 3.59 -4.18 24.80
N LEU A 76 3.09 -3.40 25.77
CA LEU A 76 3.89 -2.52 26.62
C LEU A 76 4.94 -3.28 27.44
N PHE A 77 4.69 -4.56 27.75
CA PHE A 77 5.58 -5.41 28.57
C PHE A 77 6.33 -6.45 27.73
N ARG A 78 6.33 -6.32 26.40
CA ARG A 78 6.99 -7.26 25.48
C ARG A 78 8.30 -6.71 24.92
N PRO A 79 9.48 -7.16 25.36
CA PRO A 79 10.77 -6.71 24.81
C PRO A 79 10.91 -6.99 23.32
N SER A 80 10.31 -8.08 22.83
CA SER A 80 10.30 -8.42 21.39
C SER A 80 9.55 -7.38 20.54
N PHE A 81 8.49 -6.78 21.07
CA PHE A 81 7.74 -5.73 20.41
C PHE A 81 8.55 -4.44 20.28
N TYR A 82 9.28 -4.04 21.31
CA TYR A 82 10.20 -2.90 21.25
C TYR A 82 11.37 -3.14 20.29
N ARG A 83 11.89 -4.37 20.22
CA ARG A 83 12.90 -4.73 19.20
C ARG A 83 12.36 -4.56 17.80
N MET A 84 11.12 -4.97 17.53
CA MET A 84 10.45 -4.76 16.25
C MET A 84 10.32 -3.27 15.94
N ILE A 85 9.86 -2.44 16.87
CA ILE A 85 9.74 -0.99 16.67
C ILE A 85 11.11 -0.38 16.36
N ARG A 86 12.14 -0.73 17.11
CA ARG A 86 13.53 -0.27 16.84
C ARG A 86 13.98 -0.65 15.44
N ASP A 87 13.68 -1.85 14.99
CA ASP A 87 14.05 -2.33 13.67
C ASP A 87 13.24 -1.62 12.57
N ILE A 88 11.98 -1.25 12.79
CA ILE A 88 11.20 -0.37 11.88
C ILE A 88 11.92 0.97 11.71
N LEU A 89 12.31 1.62 12.80
CA LEU A 89 13.00 2.91 12.76
C LEU A 89 14.38 2.81 12.09
N ARG A 90 15.09 1.71 12.33
CA ARG A 90 16.38 1.40 11.71
C ARG A 90 16.23 1.14 10.22
N PHE A 91 15.22 0.37 9.81
CA PHE A 91 14.93 0.10 8.40
C PHE A 91 14.68 1.38 7.63
N ASN A 92 13.89 2.30 8.17
CA ASN A 92 13.60 3.58 7.53
C ASN A 92 14.89 4.38 7.20
N ARG A 93 15.90 4.33 8.06
CA ARG A 93 17.20 5.01 7.84
C ARG A 93 18.13 4.22 6.92
N VAL A 94 18.32 2.93 7.21
CA VAL A 94 19.27 2.06 6.49
C VAL A 94 18.84 1.88 5.03
N SER A 95 17.54 1.74 4.77
CA SER A 95 17.02 1.58 3.41
C SER A 95 17.35 2.77 2.52
N ILE A 96 17.17 3.99 3.02
CA ILE A 96 17.46 5.22 2.25
C ILE A 96 18.97 5.35 2.00
N SER A 97 19.81 5.12 3.04
CA SER A 97 21.25 5.28 2.93
C SER A 97 21.90 4.27 1.97
N LYS A 98 21.36 3.05 1.91
CA LYS A 98 21.94 1.97 1.09
C LYS A 98 21.33 1.85 -0.31
N LEU A 99 20.23 2.54 -0.59
CA LEU A 99 19.48 2.37 -1.85
C LEU A 99 20.33 2.64 -3.09
N LYS A 100 21.22 3.66 -3.07
CA LYS A 100 22.04 4.04 -4.23
C LYS A 100 23.09 2.99 -4.62
N GLY A 101 23.58 2.19 -3.67
CA GLY A 101 24.58 1.15 -3.91
C GLY A 101 24.03 -0.26 -3.92
N LEU A 102 22.71 -0.42 -3.88
CA LEU A 102 22.07 -1.72 -3.81
C LEU A 102 21.93 -2.34 -5.21
N SER A 103 22.40 -3.59 -5.38
CA SER A 103 22.21 -4.34 -6.61
C SER A 103 20.72 -4.60 -6.88
N GLU A 104 20.32 -4.51 -8.15
CA GLU A 104 18.95 -4.80 -8.57
C GLU A 104 18.55 -6.28 -8.40
N THR A 105 19.54 -7.17 -8.31
CA THR A 105 19.31 -8.61 -8.08
C THR A 105 19.18 -8.98 -6.61
N THR A 106 19.59 -8.09 -5.68
CA THR A 106 19.48 -8.35 -4.23
C THR A 106 18.03 -8.42 -3.83
N THR A 107 17.61 -9.53 -3.20
CA THR A 107 16.26 -9.68 -2.67
C THR A 107 16.08 -8.91 -1.36
N ILE A 108 14.81 -8.63 -1.00
CA ILE A 108 14.53 -7.98 0.28
C ILE A 108 14.95 -8.90 1.45
N GLY A 109 14.82 -10.23 1.30
CA GLY A 109 15.28 -11.20 2.30
C GLY A 109 16.78 -11.12 2.54
N GLU A 110 17.59 -11.08 1.46
CA GLU A 110 19.06 -10.91 1.55
C GLU A 110 19.42 -9.55 2.15
N PHE A 111 18.77 -8.46 1.73
CA PHE A 111 18.97 -7.14 2.31
C PHE A 111 18.75 -7.12 3.82
N LEU A 112 17.66 -7.72 4.28
CA LEU A 112 17.32 -7.79 5.69
C LEU A 112 18.34 -8.63 6.49
N LYS A 113 18.75 -9.78 5.95
CA LYS A 113 19.76 -10.66 6.53
C LYS A 113 21.12 -9.96 6.63
N ASN A 114 21.60 -9.39 5.53
CA ASN A 114 22.91 -8.70 5.44
C ASN A 114 22.98 -7.45 6.34
N ASN A 115 21.84 -6.92 6.77
CA ASN A 115 21.76 -5.81 7.70
C ASN A 115 21.31 -6.24 9.11
N ASN A 116 21.30 -7.53 9.43
CA ASN A 116 20.99 -8.07 10.76
C ASN A 116 19.64 -7.57 11.31
N PHE A 117 18.57 -7.58 10.51
CA PHE A 117 17.23 -7.29 10.97
C PHE A 117 16.62 -8.50 11.72
N GLY A 118 15.94 -8.24 12.83
CA GLY A 118 15.39 -9.27 13.70
C GLY A 118 14.18 -9.99 13.11
N LYS A 119 14.01 -11.27 13.47
CA LYS A 119 12.88 -12.12 13.03
C LYS A 119 11.52 -11.48 13.28
N GLN A 120 11.32 -10.84 14.45
CA GLN A 120 10.06 -10.16 14.79
C GLN A 120 9.69 -9.05 13.81
N PHE A 121 10.67 -8.27 13.34
CA PHE A 121 10.48 -7.22 12.36
C PHE A 121 10.15 -7.82 10.98
N ILE A 122 10.86 -8.86 10.57
CA ILE A 122 10.67 -9.50 9.27
C ILE A 122 9.26 -10.11 9.18
N GLU A 123 8.90 -10.96 10.13
CA GLU A 123 7.68 -11.75 10.11
C GLU A 123 6.42 -10.95 10.47
N ASN A 124 6.54 -9.93 11.31
CA ASN A 124 5.37 -9.21 11.80
C ASN A 124 5.22 -7.79 11.26
N TYR A 125 6.15 -7.31 10.42
CA TYR A 125 6.06 -6.00 9.78
C TYR A 125 6.34 -6.07 8.28
N ILE A 126 7.57 -6.45 7.85
CA ILE A 126 7.96 -6.37 6.43
C ILE A 126 7.15 -7.31 5.56
N ILE A 127 7.05 -8.59 5.94
CA ILE A 127 6.30 -9.58 5.17
C ILE A 127 4.81 -9.23 5.11
N PRO A 128 4.10 -8.97 6.23
CA PRO A 128 2.69 -8.60 6.17
C PRO A 128 2.42 -7.30 5.40
N MET A 129 3.31 -6.32 5.53
CA MET A 129 3.20 -5.06 4.79
C MET A 129 3.32 -5.28 3.27
N GLY A 130 4.34 -6.04 2.84
CA GLY A 130 4.52 -6.39 1.43
C GLY A 130 3.36 -7.23 0.90
N ALA A 131 2.92 -8.23 1.62
CA ALA A 131 1.78 -9.06 1.24
C ALA A 131 0.49 -8.22 1.07
N ALA A 132 0.23 -7.28 1.97
CA ALA A 132 -0.92 -6.39 1.90
C ALA A 132 -0.86 -5.41 0.71
N ILE A 133 0.33 -4.85 0.41
CA ILE A 133 0.51 -3.89 -0.68
C ILE A 133 0.38 -4.55 -2.05
N TRP A 134 1.00 -5.71 -2.24
CA TRP A 134 1.06 -6.37 -3.55
C TRP A 134 0.12 -7.57 -3.70
N SER A 135 -0.72 -7.85 -2.71
CA SER A 135 -1.63 -9.00 -2.69
C SER A 135 -0.90 -10.31 -3.06
N THR A 136 0.29 -10.49 -2.51
CA THR A 136 1.19 -11.61 -2.79
C THR A 136 1.32 -12.56 -1.60
N ALA A 137 1.70 -13.81 -1.86
CA ALA A 137 2.00 -14.76 -0.80
C ALA A 137 3.19 -14.30 0.06
N THR A 138 3.15 -14.61 1.33
CA THR A 138 4.17 -14.20 2.31
C THR A 138 5.58 -14.65 1.92
N GLU A 139 5.71 -15.87 1.40
CA GLU A 139 6.97 -16.47 0.96
C GLU A 139 7.59 -15.70 -0.20
N LYS A 140 6.77 -15.21 -1.13
CA LYS A 140 7.23 -14.44 -2.29
C LYS A 140 7.65 -13.02 -1.94
N THR A 141 7.17 -12.49 -0.83
CA THR A 141 7.53 -11.12 -0.41
C THR A 141 9.04 -10.99 -0.19
N ILE A 142 9.69 -11.98 0.42
CA ILE A 142 11.14 -11.93 0.69
C ILE A 142 12.01 -12.13 -0.57
N GLU A 143 11.45 -12.68 -1.64
CA GLU A 143 12.11 -12.86 -2.93
C GLU A 143 12.07 -11.60 -3.80
N MET A 144 11.25 -10.60 -3.45
CA MET A 144 11.14 -9.36 -4.22
C MET A 144 12.46 -8.60 -4.26
N PRO A 145 12.80 -7.93 -5.38
CA PRO A 145 13.98 -7.07 -5.45
C PRO A 145 13.94 -5.98 -4.39
N ALA A 146 14.99 -5.88 -3.58
CA ALA A 146 15.06 -4.92 -2.47
C ALA A 146 14.98 -3.46 -2.98
N VAL A 147 15.59 -3.17 -4.13
CA VAL A 147 15.53 -1.84 -4.77
C VAL A 147 14.09 -1.45 -5.05
N PHE A 148 13.30 -2.36 -5.64
CA PHE A 148 11.89 -2.13 -5.94
C PHE A 148 11.08 -1.89 -4.66
N TYR A 149 11.23 -2.78 -3.66
CA TYR A 149 10.55 -2.70 -2.38
C TYR A 149 10.81 -1.38 -1.65
N ILE A 150 12.10 -1.01 -1.53
CA ILE A 150 12.53 0.20 -0.81
C ILE A 150 12.11 1.47 -1.56
N ARG A 151 12.24 1.53 -2.90
CA ARG A 151 11.79 2.66 -3.72
C ARG A 151 10.28 2.88 -3.58
N PHE A 152 9.50 1.80 -3.57
CA PHE A 152 8.07 1.90 -3.35
C PHE A 152 7.76 2.53 -1.97
N PHE A 153 8.39 2.02 -0.92
CA PHE A 153 8.23 2.56 0.44
C PHE A 153 8.62 4.04 0.52
N GLN A 154 9.72 4.42 -0.12
CA GLN A 154 10.20 5.80 -0.16
C GLN A 154 9.22 6.72 -0.88
N ASN A 155 8.76 6.32 -2.06
CA ASN A 155 7.84 7.11 -2.89
C ASN A 155 6.49 7.33 -2.20
N HIS A 156 5.98 6.30 -1.51
CA HIS A 156 4.70 6.36 -0.82
C HIS A 156 4.79 6.92 0.62
N GLY A 157 5.97 7.40 1.03
CA GLY A 157 6.17 7.99 2.36
C GLY A 157 6.10 7.00 3.51
N LEU A 158 6.23 5.69 3.23
CA LEU A 158 6.15 4.63 4.25
C LEU A 158 7.41 4.53 5.11
N LEU A 159 8.54 5.11 4.65
CA LEU A 159 9.78 5.24 5.42
C LEU A 159 9.81 6.50 6.32
N GLN A 160 8.68 7.22 6.42
CA GLN A 160 8.56 8.44 7.22
C GLN A 160 7.53 8.26 8.33
N ILE A 161 7.88 8.74 9.53
CA ILE A 161 6.93 8.79 10.65
C ILE A 161 6.06 10.03 10.54
N ASN A 162 6.71 11.17 10.28
CA ASN A 162 6.07 12.48 10.15
C ASN A 162 6.00 12.89 8.67
N LYS A 163 5.11 13.84 8.35
CA LYS A 163 4.94 14.38 6.98
C LYS A 163 4.52 13.33 5.94
N ARG A 164 3.71 12.36 6.36
CA ARG A 164 3.10 11.42 5.42
C ARG A 164 2.22 12.17 4.43
N PRO A 165 2.17 11.75 3.16
CA PRO A 165 1.29 12.38 2.18
C PRO A 165 -0.19 12.22 2.60
N GLN A 166 -1.01 13.23 2.28
CA GLN A 166 -2.46 13.11 2.44
C GLN A 166 -2.98 12.12 1.40
N TRP A 167 -3.73 11.12 1.85
CA TRP A 167 -4.39 10.15 0.99
C TRP A 167 -5.80 10.61 0.65
N HIS A 168 -6.23 10.24 -0.56
CA HIS A 168 -7.55 10.53 -1.08
C HIS A 168 -8.19 9.29 -1.68
N VAL A 169 -9.52 9.26 -1.67
CA VAL A 169 -10.35 8.29 -2.41
C VAL A 169 -11.25 9.05 -3.37
N ILE A 170 -11.72 8.36 -4.38
CA ILE A 170 -12.70 8.90 -5.30
C ILE A 170 -14.08 8.81 -4.65
N LYS A 171 -14.79 9.94 -4.59
CA LYS A 171 -16.16 9.98 -4.06
C LYS A 171 -17.04 9.11 -4.96
N ASP A 172 -17.88 8.31 -4.34
CA ASP A 172 -18.79 7.37 -5.02
C ASP A 172 -18.10 6.21 -5.77
N GLY A 173 -16.86 5.89 -5.39
CA GLY A 173 -16.09 4.78 -5.93
C GLY A 173 -15.36 5.09 -7.23
N SER A 174 -14.31 4.34 -7.48
CA SER A 174 -13.39 4.58 -8.59
C SER A 174 -14.04 4.35 -9.97
N LYS A 175 -15.11 3.56 -10.09
CA LYS A 175 -15.86 3.43 -11.33
C LYS A 175 -16.45 4.75 -11.86
N SER A 176 -16.59 5.78 -11.01
CA SER A 176 -17.14 7.08 -11.40
C SER A 176 -16.26 7.81 -12.42
N TYR A 177 -14.92 7.79 -12.27
CA TYR A 177 -14.04 8.40 -13.26
C TYR A 177 -13.96 7.58 -14.55
N ILE A 178 -14.09 6.27 -14.49
CA ILE A 178 -14.13 5.42 -15.68
C ILE A 178 -15.34 5.77 -16.53
N LYS A 179 -16.52 5.94 -15.93
CA LYS A 179 -17.72 6.36 -16.66
C LYS A 179 -17.47 7.65 -17.43
N LYS A 180 -16.82 8.65 -16.80
CA LYS A 180 -16.51 9.93 -17.44
C LYS A 180 -15.44 9.82 -18.54
N ILE A 181 -14.44 8.94 -18.37
CA ILE A 181 -13.42 8.70 -19.42
C ILE A 181 -14.06 8.10 -20.67
N ILE A 182 -14.91 7.10 -20.53
CA ILE A 182 -15.44 6.34 -21.65
C ILE A 182 -16.58 7.06 -22.38
N GLU A 183 -17.23 8.03 -21.75
CA GLU A 183 -18.40 8.72 -22.29
C GLU A 183 -18.23 9.19 -23.75
N PRO A 184 -17.12 9.86 -24.14
CA PRO A 184 -16.94 10.36 -25.51
C PRO A 184 -16.78 9.27 -26.58
N PHE A 185 -16.49 8.04 -26.20
CA PHE A 185 -16.24 6.92 -27.12
C PHE A 185 -16.93 5.61 -26.72
N LYS A 186 -17.93 5.68 -25.85
CA LYS A 186 -18.65 4.51 -25.31
C LYS A 186 -19.17 3.58 -26.42
N SER A 187 -19.70 4.13 -27.50
CA SER A 187 -20.19 3.36 -28.66
C SER A 187 -19.10 2.66 -29.47
N ARG A 188 -17.82 3.02 -29.25
CA ARG A 188 -16.66 2.45 -29.96
C ARG A 188 -15.90 1.43 -29.14
N ILE A 189 -16.40 1.10 -27.94
CA ILE A 189 -15.76 0.12 -27.06
C ILE A 189 -16.17 -1.29 -27.51
N LEU A 190 -15.17 -2.08 -27.87
CA LEU A 190 -15.35 -3.49 -28.22
C LEU A 190 -15.01 -4.35 -27.00
N LEU A 191 -16.01 -5.04 -26.47
CA LEU A 191 -15.84 -6.01 -25.39
C LEU A 191 -15.38 -7.35 -25.94
N SER A 192 -14.75 -8.18 -25.08
CA SER A 192 -14.23 -9.51 -25.43
C SER A 192 -13.29 -9.52 -26.64
N THR A 193 -12.64 -8.38 -26.93
CA THR A 193 -11.75 -8.18 -28.07
C THR A 193 -10.34 -7.87 -27.58
N PRO A 194 -9.51 -8.91 -27.35
CA PRO A 194 -8.13 -8.70 -26.89
C PRO A 194 -7.28 -8.04 -27.98
N VAL A 195 -6.53 -6.99 -27.59
CA VAL A 195 -5.60 -6.32 -28.50
C VAL A 195 -4.39 -7.24 -28.74
N ARG A 196 -4.18 -7.67 -29.98
CA ARG A 196 -3.07 -8.54 -30.38
C ARG A 196 -1.82 -7.76 -30.79
N LYS A 197 -1.99 -6.59 -31.41
CA LYS A 197 -0.88 -5.78 -31.92
C LYS A 197 -1.27 -4.30 -31.98
N VAL A 198 -0.35 -3.44 -31.59
CA VAL A 198 -0.42 -1.99 -31.77
C VAL A 198 0.69 -1.58 -32.75
N LYS A 199 0.33 -0.93 -33.84
CA LYS A 199 1.29 -0.28 -34.76
C LYS A 199 1.28 1.21 -34.44
N ARG A 200 2.45 1.80 -34.26
CA ARG A 200 2.66 3.24 -34.20
C ARG A 200 3.06 3.78 -35.57
#